data_b4318d1a1061ac85733477f43df2119a
#
_entry.id   b4318d1a1061ac85733477f43df2119a
#
_cell.length_a   1.000
_cell.length_b   1.000
_cell.length_c   1.000
_cell.angle_alpha   90.00
_cell.angle_beta   90.00
_cell.angle_gamma   90.00
#
_symmetry.space_group_name_H-M   'P 1'
#
loop_
_entity.id
_entity.type
_entity.pdbx_description
1 polymer ?
#
loop_
_entity_poly.entity_id
_entity_poly.type
_entity_poly.pdbx_seq_one_letter_code
_entity_poly.pdbx_strand_id
1 'polypeptide(L)'
;IEVILKLFSKAGLQKIFATLPDSQSSSENSHRIFALKNDYVKTIDQVILFLQGKNPTLARQICTMNFLPESSRFNQLDDMEFAFGNMGLQDKAKHLATLYLEDISDFIIENIDPDFGFSRYAERLGKSANSFDDLYAKLNENRTFIDEISLNILAQKLEFVQPKLVCFSVPFPGNLYAAF
;
A
#
# COMPACT_ATOMS: atom_id res chain seq x y z
N ILE A 1 -8.20 -3.59 -5.70
CA ILE A 1 -8.70 -2.48 -4.85
C ILE A 1 -8.97 -2.98 -3.43
N GLU A 2 -9.75 -4.05 -3.22
CA GLU A 2 -10.12 -4.54 -1.88
C GLU A 2 -8.90 -4.94 -1.03
N VAL A 3 -7.92 -5.59 -1.61
CA VAL A 3 -6.64 -5.92 -0.95
C VAL A 3 -5.97 -4.64 -0.43
N ILE A 4 -5.85 -3.62 -1.29
CA ILE A 4 -5.28 -2.32 -0.90
C ILE A 4 -6.07 -1.67 0.24
N LEU A 5 -7.40 -1.66 0.17
CA LEU A 5 -8.22 -1.08 1.23
C LEU A 5 -8.12 -1.87 2.55
N LYS A 6 -7.93 -3.18 2.50
CA LYS A 6 -7.67 -4.00 3.70
C LYS A 6 -6.28 -3.72 4.28
N LEU A 7 -5.27 -3.63 3.41
CA LEU A 7 -3.89 -3.37 3.80
C LEU A 7 -3.73 -1.97 4.39
N PHE A 8 -4.26 -0.95 3.70
CA PHE A 8 -4.25 0.46 4.10
C PHE A 8 -5.47 0.81 4.96
N SER A 9 -5.65 0.08 6.03
CA SER A 9 -6.63 0.31 7.09
C SER A 9 -5.95 0.26 8.45
N LYS A 10 -6.61 0.79 9.47
CA LYS A 10 -6.13 0.70 10.86
C LYS A 10 -5.73 -0.73 11.24
N ALA A 11 -6.61 -1.69 10.96
CA ALA A 11 -6.37 -3.11 11.28
C ALA A 11 -5.24 -3.70 10.41
N GLY A 12 -5.14 -3.30 9.14
CA GLY A 12 -4.07 -3.71 8.23
C GLY A 12 -2.70 -3.23 8.71
N LEU A 13 -2.57 -1.93 8.99
CA LEU A 13 -1.30 -1.36 9.48
C LEU A 13 -0.89 -1.93 10.84
N GLN A 14 -1.85 -2.17 11.76
CA GLN A 14 -1.54 -2.82 13.03
C GLN A 14 -0.92 -4.20 12.82
N LYS A 15 -1.43 -5.00 11.87
CA LYS A 15 -0.86 -6.30 11.53
C LYS A 15 0.51 -6.17 10.89
N ILE A 16 0.69 -5.25 9.93
CA ILE A 16 1.98 -4.96 9.29
C ILE A 16 3.05 -4.66 10.34
N PHE A 17 2.79 -3.70 11.22
CA PHE A 17 3.75 -3.32 12.26
C PHE A 17 3.96 -4.41 13.32
N ALA A 18 3.00 -5.29 13.56
CA ALA A 18 3.14 -6.42 14.49
C ALA A 18 3.96 -7.58 13.91
N THR A 19 4.12 -7.67 12.59
CA THR A 19 4.88 -8.73 11.93
C THR A 19 6.40 -8.55 12.13
N LEU A 20 6.85 -7.30 12.39
CA LEU A 20 8.26 -6.98 12.55
C LEU A 20 8.64 -6.89 14.03
N PRO A 21 9.68 -7.58 14.48
CA PRO A 21 10.29 -7.33 15.78
C PRO A 21 10.95 -5.94 15.77
N ASP A 22 10.94 -5.26 16.93
CA ASP A 22 11.39 -3.86 17.12
C ASP A 22 12.83 -3.53 16.64
N SER A 23 13.59 -4.51 16.18
CA SER A 23 15.04 -4.39 15.85
C SER A 23 15.42 -4.69 14.39
N GLN A 24 14.46 -4.91 13.48
CA GLN A 24 14.76 -5.44 12.13
C GLN A 24 14.46 -4.51 10.96
N SER A 25 14.17 -3.23 11.15
CA SER A 25 14.07 -2.34 10.00
C SER A 25 15.45 -2.05 9.40
N SER A 26 15.56 -2.16 8.06
CA SER A 26 16.84 -2.17 7.35
C SER A 26 17.33 -0.78 6.96
N SER A 27 16.45 0.22 6.81
CA SER A 27 16.80 1.58 6.46
C SER A 27 16.41 2.61 7.53
N GLU A 28 17.05 3.78 7.46
CA GLU A 28 16.69 4.94 8.31
C GLU A 28 15.23 5.35 8.12
N ASN A 29 14.75 5.29 6.87
CA ASN A 29 13.35 5.58 6.55
C ASN A 29 12.39 4.60 7.23
N SER A 30 12.68 3.31 7.16
CA SER A 30 11.88 2.27 7.82
C SER A 30 11.88 2.42 9.34
N HIS A 31 13.03 2.77 9.93
CA HIS A 31 13.10 3.09 11.36
C HIS A 31 12.22 4.27 11.74
N ARG A 32 12.23 5.34 10.93
CA ARG A 32 11.39 6.52 11.17
C ARG A 32 9.90 6.18 11.05
N ILE A 33 9.50 5.46 10.01
CA ILE A 33 8.11 5.03 9.83
C ILE A 33 7.66 4.14 11.00
N PHE A 34 8.50 3.20 11.43
CA PHE A 34 8.20 2.33 12.56
C PHE A 34 8.09 3.11 13.89
N ALA A 35 8.93 4.11 14.11
CA ALA A 35 8.82 5.00 15.28
C ALA A 35 7.50 5.77 15.29
N LEU A 36 6.98 6.15 14.11
CA LEU A 36 5.71 6.85 13.92
C LEU A 36 4.51 5.92 13.73
N LYS A 37 4.66 4.59 13.93
CA LYS A 37 3.64 3.57 13.65
C LYS A 37 2.25 3.88 14.24
N ASN A 38 2.22 4.43 15.45
CA ASN A 38 0.96 4.76 16.12
C ASN A 38 0.21 5.90 15.43
N ASP A 39 0.94 6.88 14.88
CA ASP A 39 0.34 8.01 14.17
C ASP A 39 -0.13 7.56 12.78
N TYR A 40 0.62 6.70 12.08
CA TYR A 40 0.16 6.06 10.85
C TYR A 40 -1.14 5.27 11.08
N VAL A 41 -1.18 4.41 12.10
CA VAL A 41 -2.38 3.63 12.46
C VAL A 41 -3.57 4.50 12.83
N LYS A 42 -3.33 5.66 13.46
CA LYS A 42 -4.39 6.59 13.88
C LYS A 42 -4.99 7.36 12.70
N THR A 43 -4.21 7.68 11.69
CA THR A 43 -4.59 8.60 10.61
C THR A 43 -5.07 7.89 9.33
N ILE A 44 -4.65 6.64 9.09
CA ILE A 44 -4.84 5.94 7.81
C ILE A 44 -6.29 5.90 7.33
N ASP A 45 -7.25 5.53 8.19
CA ASP A 45 -8.64 5.38 7.77
C ASP A 45 -9.23 6.72 7.29
N GLN A 46 -8.85 7.83 7.94
CA GLN A 46 -9.30 9.18 7.54
C GLN A 46 -8.67 9.62 6.22
N VAL A 47 -7.39 9.30 6.00
CA VAL A 47 -6.69 9.58 4.74
C VAL A 47 -7.32 8.80 3.59
N ILE A 48 -7.61 7.53 3.79
CA ILE A 48 -8.29 6.72 2.76
C ILE A 48 -9.68 7.28 2.45
N LEU A 49 -10.48 7.64 3.45
CA LEU A 49 -11.79 8.27 3.22
C LEU A 49 -11.67 9.61 2.49
N PHE A 50 -10.64 10.40 2.78
CA PHE A 50 -10.35 11.64 2.06
C PHE A 50 -10.04 11.38 0.58
N LEU A 51 -9.13 10.46 0.29
CA LEU A 51 -8.76 10.11 -1.08
C LEU A 51 -9.92 9.51 -1.89
N GLN A 52 -10.85 8.84 -1.22
CA GLN A 52 -12.11 8.37 -1.82
C GLN A 52 -13.15 9.48 -2.03
N GLY A 53 -12.86 10.72 -1.65
CA GLY A 53 -13.79 11.84 -1.74
C GLY A 53 -14.90 11.86 -0.66
N LYS A 54 -14.81 10.96 0.35
CA LYS A 54 -15.84 10.83 1.41
C LYS A 54 -15.62 11.79 2.59
N ASN A 55 -14.44 12.42 2.70
CA ASN A 55 -14.11 13.40 3.73
C ASN A 55 -13.32 14.59 3.17
N PRO A 56 -13.93 15.45 2.32
CA PRO A 56 -13.21 16.55 1.67
C PRO A 56 -12.73 17.63 2.64
N THR A 57 -13.35 17.76 3.82
CA THR A 57 -12.98 18.74 4.85
C THR A 57 -11.62 18.46 5.50
N LEU A 58 -11.13 17.23 5.41
CA LEU A 58 -9.83 16.82 5.94
C LEU A 58 -8.66 17.55 5.24
N ALA A 59 -8.86 18.04 4.01
CA ALA A 59 -7.84 18.75 3.24
C ALA A 59 -7.15 19.86 4.03
N ARG A 60 -7.94 20.65 4.80
CA ARG A 60 -7.38 21.73 5.61
C ARG A 60 -6.45 21.20 6.72
N GLN A 61 -6.83 20.12 7.39
CA GLN A 61 -6.02 19.54 8.45
C GLN A 61 -4.72 18.96 7.88
N ILE A 62 -4.80 18.25 6.76
CA ILE A 62 -3.64 17.71 6.06
C ILE A 62 -2.63 18.80 5.71
N CYS A 63 -3.11 19.96 5.20
CA CYS A 63 -2.22 21.04 4.75
C CYS A 63 -1.69 21.97 5.86
N THR A 64 -2.31 22.01 7.04
CA THR A 64 -2.04 23.09 8.01
C THR A 64 -1.71 22.63 9.43
N MET A 65 -1.92 21.35 9.77
CA MET A 65 -1.94 20.95 11.20
C MET A 65 -0.98 19.81 11.56
N ASN A 66 0.06 19.54 10.79
CA ASN A 66 0.95 18.39 11.03
C ASN A 66 0.12 17.11 11.31
N PHE A 67 -0.94 16.92 10.51
CA PHE A 67 -1.89 15.83 10.70
C PHE A 67 -1.30 14.49 10.28
N LEU A 68 -0.49 14.49 9.21
CA LEU A 68 0.16 13.30 8.69
C LEU A 68 1.51 13.09 9.38
N PRO A 69 1.85 11.87 9.79
CA PRO A 69 3.24 11.52 10.04
C PRO A 69 4.03 11.62 8.74
N GLU A 70 5.19 12.25 8.80
CA GLU A 70 6.02 12.54 7.64
C GLU A 70 7.32 11.75 7.69
N SER A 71 7.67 11.04 6.61
CA SER A 71 8.93 10.36 6.45
C SER A 71 9.67 10.84 5.19
N SER A 72 10.48 10.01 4.55
CA SER A 72 11.43 10.45 3.52
C SER A 72 10.78 11.07 2.28
N ARG A 73 9.55 10.63 1.93
CA ARG A 73 8.82 11.16 0.77
C ARG A 73 8.49 12.66 0.91
N PHE A 74 8.37 13.13 2.15
CA PHE A 74 8.08 14.54 2.44
C PHE A 74 9.30 15.45 2.33
N ASN A 75 10.52 14.92 2.30
CA ASN A 75 11.75 15.72 2.15
C ASN A 75 11.86 16.45 0.79
N GLN A 76 11.03 16.09 -0.19
CA GLN A 76 11.03 16.68 -1.54
C GLN A 76 10.00 17.81 -1.71
N LEU A 77 9.31 18.22 -0.63
CA LEU A 77 8.24 19.21 -0.72
C LEU A 77 8.70 20.61 -1.09
N ASP A 78 9.91 21.03 -0.67
CA ASP A 78 10.45 22.37 -0.94
C ASP A 78 10.63 22.63 -2.45
N ASP A 79 10.99 21.61 -3.23
CA ASP A 79 11.13 21.70 -4.69
C ASP A 79 9.76 21.80 -5.39
N MET A 80 8.70 21.41 -4.73
CA MET A 80 7.38 21.23 -5.34
C MET A 80 6.50 22.49 -5.31
N GLU A 81 6.62 23.34 -4.30
CA GLU A 81 5.95 24.66 -4.30
C GLU A 81 6.43 25.52 -5.48
N PHE A 82 7.67 25.35 -5.88
CA PHE A 82 8.24 26.00 -7.06
C PHE A 82 7.75 25.36 -8.38
N ALA A 83 7.59 24.03 -8.41
CA ALA A 83 7.25 23.30 -9.62
C ALA A 83 5.76 23.36 -10.01
N PHE A 84 4.86 23.42 -9.03
CA PHE A 84 3.40 23.32 -9.25
C PHE A 84 2.65 24.66 -9.12
N GLY A 85 3.30 25.75 -8.72
CA GLY A 85 2.65 27.04 -8.57
C GLY A 85 1.51 27.05 -7.55
N ASN A 86 0.44 27.80 -7.81
CA ASN A 86 -0.71 27.89 -6.90
C ASN A 86 -1.58 26.64 -7.00
N MET A 87 -1.19 25.54 -6.34
CA MET A 87 -2.06 24.41 -6.14
C MET A 87 -3.22 24.75 -5.22
N GLY A 88 -4.44 24.37 -5.62
CA GLY A 88 -5.59 24.46 -4.73
C GLY A 88 -5.41 23.60 -3.48
N LEU A 89 -6.05 23.99 -2.36
CA LEU A 89 -5.96 23.29 -1.07
C LEU A 89 -6.26 21.77 -1.21
N GLN A 90 -7.24 21.41 -2.02
CA GLN A 90 -7.62 20.01 -2.23
C GLN A 90 -6.54 19.22 -2.96
N ASP A 91 -5.90 19.81 -3.96
CA ASP A 91 -4.88 19.14 -4.74
C ASP A 91 -3.58 19.00 -3.95
N LYS A 92 -3.21 20.03 -3.18
CA LYS A 92 -2.10 19.94 -2.22
C LYS A 92 -2.34 18.84 -1.19
N ALA A 93 -3.54 18.76 -0.61
CA ALA A 93 -3.88 17.72 0.36
C ALA A 93 -3.86 16.32 -0.24
N LYS A 94 -4.36 16.13 -1.47
CA LYS A 94 -4.27 14.83 -2.17
C LYS A 94 -2.82 14.43 -2.42
N HIS A 95 -1.99 15.37 -2.81
CA HIS A 95 -0.58 15.11 -3.03
C HIS A 95 0.11 14.68 -1.73
N LEU A 96 -0.06 15.42 -0.62
CA LEU A 96 0.49 15.04 0.68
C LEU A 96 -0.03 13.67 1.15
N ALA A 97 -1.33 13.39 0.95
CA ALA A 97 -1.91 12.09 1.24
C ALA A 97 -1.29 10.97 0.36
N THR A 98 -0.89 11.25 -0.88
CA THR A 98 -0.19 10.30 -1.73
C THR A 98 1.21 10.01 -1.22
N LEU A 99 2.00 11.04 -0.86
CA LEU A 99 3.32 10.85 -0.25
C LEU A 99 3.25 10.01 1.04
N TYR A 100 2.24 10.27 1.87
CA TYR A 100 1.98 9.49 3.08
C TYR A 100 1.72 8.00 2.78
N LEU A 101 0.94 7.68 1.73
CA LEU A 101 0.73 6.29 1.32
C LEU A 101 1.99 5.68 0.70
N GLU A 102 2.79 6.46 -0.01
CA GLU A 102 4.06 6.02 -0.58
C GLU A 102 5.10 5.70 0.51
N ASP A 103 5.19 6.47 1.59
CA ASP A 103 6.02 6.12 2.75
C ASP A 103 5.65 4.74 3.31
N ILE A 104 4.34 4.48 3.50
CA ILE A 104 3.86 3.17 3.96
C ILE A 104 4.19 2.07 2.93
N SER A 105 4.04 2.37 1.64
CA SER A 105 4.39 1.44 0.56
C SER A 105 5.87 1.07 0.57
N ASP A 106 6.76 2.06 0.72
CA ASP A 106 8.20 1.82 0.82
C ASP A 106 8.52 0.92 2.02
N PHE A 107 7.87 1.16 3.15
CA PHE A 107 8.02 0.31 4.34
C PHE A 107 7.58 -1.13 4.09
N ILE A 108 6.45 -1.33 3.39
CA ILE A 108 5.95 -2.67 3.03
C ILE A 108 6.93 -3.36 2.07
N ILE A 109 7.41 -2.67 1.04
CA ILE A 109 8.36 -3.21 0.06
C ILE A 109 9.65 -3.65 0.74
N GLU A 110 10.14 -2.86 1.67
CA GLU A 110 11.42 -3.11 2.32
C GLU A 110 11.36 -4.24 3.36
N ASN A 111 10.23 -4.37 4.08
CA ASN A 111 10.17 -5.20 5.28
C ASN A 111 9.19 -6.37 5.21
N ILE A 112 8.23 -6.35 4.28
CA ILE A 112 7.13 -7.34 4.23
C ILE A 112 7.13 -8.10 2.91
N ASP A 113 7.07 -7.38 1.77
CA ASP A 113 6.93 -7.97 0.45
C ASP A 113 7.60 -7.09 -0.61
N PRO A 114 8.79 -7.49 -1.11
CA PRO A 114 9.54 -6.71 -2.10
C PRO A 114 8.81 -6.58 -3.44
N ASP A 115 7.80 -7.41 -3.71
CA ASP A 115 7.02 -7.38 -4.94
C ASP A 115 5.77 -6.51 -4.82
N PHE A 116 5.55 -5.90 -3.65
CA PHE A 116 4.41 -5.02 -3.43
C PHE A 116 4.41 -3.80 -4.35
N GLY A 117 3.22 -3.42 -4.81
CA GLY A 117 2.98 -2.19 -5.57
C GLY A 117 1.49 -1.81 -5.57
N PHE A 118 1.17 -0.51 -5.53
CA PHE A 118 -0.21 -0.03 -5.48
C PHE A 118 -1.08 -0.47 -6.65
N SER A 119 -0.54 -0.45 -7.86
CA SER A 119 -1.29 -0.71 -9.09
C SER A 119 -0.82 -1.93 -9.85
N ARG A 120 0.34 -2.48 -9.50
CA ARG A 120 1.05 -3.47 -10.30
C ARG A 120 1.76 -4.51 -9.41
N TYR A 121 0.99 -5.06 -8.46
CA TYR A 121 1.48 -6.12 -7.60
C TYR A 121 2.06 -7.26 -8.44
N ALA A 122 3.23 -7.73 -8.04
CA ALA A 122 4.00 -8.78 -8.72
C ALA A 122 4.30 -8.52 -10.22
N GLU A 123 4.13 -7.29 -10.73
CA GLU A 123 4.48 -6.97 -12.13
C GLU A 123 5.98 -7.17 -12.40
N ARG A 124 6.84 -6.99 -11.40
CA ARG A 124 8.28 -7.24 -11.51
C ARG A 124 8.58 -8.69 -11.87
N LEU A 125 7.81 -9.63 -11.31
CA LEU A 125 7.93 -11.06 -11.66
C LEU A 125 7.64 -11.31 -13.14
N GLY A 126 6.61 -10.65 -13.70
CA GLY A 126 6.29 -10.77 -15.11
C GLY A 126 7.29 -10.08 -16.05
N LYS A 127 7.96 -9.03 -15.60
CA LYS A 127 8.95 -8.28 -16.42
C LYS A 127 10.34 -8.91 -16.40
N SER A 128 10.73 -9.53 -15.29
CA SER A 128 12.02 -10.22 -15.15
C SER A 128 12.01 -11.61 -15.76
N ALA A 129 10.84 -12.21 -15.95
CA ALA A 129 10.69 -13.57 -16.42
C ALA A 129 10.83 -13.65 -17.95
N ASN A 130 12.06 -13.79 -18.43
CA ASN A 130 12.31 -14.33 -19.77
C ASN A 130 11.90 -15.82 -19.89
N SER A 131 11.59 -16.47 -18.76
CA SER A 131 11.10 -17.83 -18.65
C SER A 131 10.01 -17.94 -17.58
N PHE A 132 9.27 -19.01 -17.60
CA PHE A 132 8.28 -19.34 -16.55
C PHE A 132 8.95 -19.70 -15.21
N ASP A 133 10.24 -19.96 -15.19
CA ASP A 133 10.94 -20.51 -14.04
C ASP A 133 10.90 -19.60 -12.82
N ASP A 134 11.07 -18.29 -13.00
CA ASP A 134 11.01 -17.30 -11.89
C ASP A 134 9.61 -17.22 -11.28
N LEU A 135 8.58 -17.23 -12.13
CA LEU A 135 7.19 -17.25 -11.67
C LEU A 135 6.88 -18.57 -10.93
N TYR A 136 7.33 -19.70 -11.49
CA TYR A 136 7.16 -21.01 -10.88
C TYR A 136 7.88 -21.12 -9.52
N ALA A 137 9.10 -20.61 -9.43
CA ALA A 137 9.83 -20.53 -8.16
C ALA A 137 9.05 -19.74 -7.12
N LYS A 138 8.54 -18.55 -7.51
CA LYS A 138 7.76 -17.69 -6.61
C LYS A 138 6.46 -18.33 -6.14
N LEU A 139 5.76 -19.05 -7.01
CA LEU A 139 4.53 -19.78 -6.66
C LEU A 139 4.78 -20.93 -5.65
N ASN A 140 6.01 -21.43 -5.56
CA ASN A 140 6.40 -22.49 -4.61
C ASN A 140 7.03 -21.92 -3.31
N GLU A 141 7.22 -20.60 -3.20
CA GLU A 141 7.64 -19.97 -1.96
C GLU A 141 6.52 -19.92 -0.92
N ASN A 142 6.87 -19.58 0.30
CA ASN A 142 5.88 -19.31 1.34
C ASN A 142 5.02 -18.09 0.95
N ARG A 143 3.72 -18.20 1.18
CA ARG A 143 2.78 -17.11 0.94
C ARG A 143 3.15 -15.88 1.75
N THR A 144 3.09 -14.73 1.11
CA THR A 144 3.27 -13.44 1.78
C THR A 144 2.02 -13.08 2.59
N PHE A 145 2.16 -12.11 3.48
CA PHE A 145 1.00 -11.54 4.19
C PHE A 145 -0.05 -10.96 3.23
N ILE A 146 0.39 -10.44 2.09
CA ILE A 146 -0.50 -9.86 1.07
C ILE A 146 -1.25 -10.95 0.32
N ASP A 147 -0.59 -12.08 0.03
CA ASP A 147 -1.23 -13.26 -0.56
C ASP A 147 -2.33 -13.79 0.35
N GLU A 148 -2.08 -13.88 1.65
CA GLU A 148 -3.08 -14.31 2.63
C GLU A 148 -4.31 -13.39 2.66
N ILE A 149 -4.11 -12.06 2.59
CA ILE A 149 -5.22 -11.11 2.49
C ILE A 149 -6.03 -11.37 1.21
N SER A 150 -5.35 -11.55 0.08
CA SER A 150 -5.98 -11.79 -1.22
C SER A 150 -6.81 -13.07 -1.23
N LEU A 151 -6.24 -14.16 -0.73
CA LEU A 151 -6.90 -15.46 -0.63
C LEU A 151 -8.10 -15.42 0.34
N ASN A 152 -7.97 -14.73 1.47
CA ASN A 152 -9.06 -14.58 2.41
C ASN A 152 -10.24 -13.78 1.82
N ILE A 153 -9.97 -12.72 1.05
CA ILE A 153 -11.01 -11.97 0.36
C ILE A 153 -11.70 -12.86 -0.67
N LEU A 154 -10.93 -13.61 -1.47
CA LEU A 154 -11.47 -14.51 -2.47
C LEU A 154 -12.32 -15.62 -1.81
N ALA A 155 -11.83 -16.27 -0.77
CA ALA A 155 -12.54 -17.31 -0.05
C ALA A 155 -13.89 -16.81 0.49
N GLN A 156 -13.90 -15.65 1.15
CA GLN A 156 -15.14 -15.03 1.65
C GLN A 156 -16.15 -14.74 0.54
N LYS A 157 -15.68 -14.29 -0.64
CA LYS A 157 -16.57 -14.04 -1.78
C LYS A 157 -17.13 -15.32 -2.36
N LEU A 158 -16.30 -16.35 -2.50
CA LEU A 158 -16.74 -17.65 -3.01
C LEU A 158 -17.75 -18.30 -2.06
N GLU A 159 -17.51 -18.22 -0.76
CA GLU A 159 -18.44 -18.71 0.26
C GLU A 159 -19.78 -17.96 0.23
N PHE A 160 -19.75 -16.66 0.08
CA PHE A 160 -20.97 -15.85 0.02
C PHE A 160 -21.77 -16.04 -1.27
N VAL A 161 -21.10 -16.09 -2.43
CA VAL A 161 -21.75 -16.15 -3.75
C VAL A 161 -22.11 -17.57 -4.15
N GLN A 162 -21.36 -18.58 -3.67
CA GLN A 162 -21.51 -20.01 -4.04
C GLN A 162 -21.60 -20.24 -5.57
N PRO A 163 -20.63 -19.71 -6.37
CA PRO A 163 -20.70 -19.74 -7.82
C PRO A 163 -20.54 -21.17 -8.36
N LYS A 164 -21.26 -21.50 -9.44
CA LYS A 164 -21.09 -22.77 -10.17
C LYS A 164 -19.84 -22.78 -11.06
N LEU A 165 -19.37 -21.61 -11.45
CA LEU A 165 -18.19 -21.41 -12.31
C LEU A 165 -17.46 -20.15 -11.87
N VAL A 166 -16.12 -20.24 -11.78
CA VAL A 166 -15.24 -19.12 -11.51
C VAL A 166 -14.35 -18.90 -12.72
N CYS A 167 -14.31 -17.66 -13.22
CA CYS A 167 -13.44 -17.27 -14.32
C CYS A 167 -12.48 -16.18 -13.85
N PHE A 168 -11.21 -16.28 -14.20
CA PHE A 168 -10.19 -15.28 -13.94
C PHE A 168 -9.86 -14.51 -15.20
N SER A 169 -9.88 -13.18 -15.11
CA SER A 169 -9.37 -12.29 -16.16
C SER A 169 -7.93 -11.91 -15.83
N VAL A 170 -7.00 -12.22 -16.72
CA VAL A 170 -5.56 -12.03 -16.51
C VAL A 170 -4.99 -11.06 -17.55
N PRO A 171 -5.29 -9.74 -17.44
CA PRO A 171 -4.87 -8.75 -18.43
C PRO A 171 -3.38 -8.35 -18.32
N PHE A 172 -2.75 -8.58 -17.16
CA PHE A 172 -1.37 -8.15 -16.89
C PHE A 172 -0.57 -9.26 -16.19
N PRO A 173 0.78 -9.27 -16.32
CA PRO A 173 1.64 -10.28 -15.68
C PRO A 173 1.44 -10.43 -14.17
N GLY A 174 1.24 -9.32 -13.43
CA GLY A 174 0.97 -9.38 -11.99
C GLY A 174 -0.36 -10.08 -11.65
N ASN A 175 -1.34 -10.03 -12.55
CA ASN A 175 -2.59 -10.76 -12.37
C ASN A 175 -2.42 -12.27 -12.60
N LEU A 176 -1.41 -12.68 -13.38
CA LEU A 176 -1.10 -14.08 -13.59
C LEU A 176 -0.65 -14.74 -12.28
N TYR A 177 0.27 -14.12 -11.54
CA TYR A 177 0.67 -14.59 -10.21
C TYR A 177 -0.52 -14.74 -9.26
N ALA A 178 -1.40 -13.73 -9.22
CA ALA A 178 -2.57 -13.73 -8.33
C ALA A 178 -3.67 -14.73 -8.76
N ALA A 179 -3.63 -15.26 -9.99
CA ALA A 179 -4.60 -16.23 -10.50
C ALA A 179 -4.21 -17.69 -10.20
N PHE A 180 -2.94 -17.96 -9.93
CA PHE A 180 -2.40 -19.25 -9.52
C PHE A 180 -2.42 -19.43 -8.02
#